data_376957c1f5b9a1c0c74bd5d566c1c6e8
#
_entry.id   376957c1f5b9a1c0c74bd5d566c1c6e8
#
_cell.length_a   1.000
_cell.length_b   1.000
_cell.length_c   1.000
_cell.angle_alpha   90.00
_cell.angle_beta   90.00
_cell.angle_gamma   90.00
#
_symmetry.space_group_name_H-M   'P 1'
#
loop_
_entity.id
_entity.type
_entity.pdbx_description
1 polymer ?
#
loop_
_entity_poly.entity_id
_entity_poly.type
_entity_poly.pdbx_seq_one_letter_code
_entity_poly.pdbx_strand_id
1 'polypeptide(L)'
;LMGDLPRTTEELYGACLHKYTIQNAIHDNAVLGFQVEHDGPKDVTDETDSSRYENETHMLKVLEVILNKSYHKLGFQNGKGKTFEGLLTTSSISLAQKYYELLTRVKNGETSLKIDERIKQVLPDFPKFAITYSVTENEDGSQVNQEKMKQSLDDYNAMFDTKFDISQITS
;
A
#
# COMPACT_ATOMS: atom_id res chain seq x y z
N LEU A 1 -0.83 12.96 -44.44
CA LEU A 1 0.03 13.88 -43.69
C LEU A 1 -0.38 13.80 -42.22
N MET A 2 0.26 12.87 -41.50
CA MET A 2 0.18 12.85 -40.02
C MET A 2 1.13 13.93 -39.54
N GLY A 3 0.60 15.07 -39.13
CA GLY A 3 1.37 16.09 -38.41
C GLY A 3 1.84 15.49 -37.09
N ASP A 4 3.08 15.80 -36.69
CA ASP A 4 3.60 15.41 -35.37
C ASP A 4 2.65 15.93 -34.29
N LEU A 5 2.10 15.00 -33.50
CA LEU A 5 1.28 15.35 -32.36
C LEU A 5 2.17 16.05 -31.30
N PRO A 6 1.71 17.15 -30.70
CA PRO A 6 2.43 17.81 -29.62
C PRO A 6 2.77 16.80 -28.52
N ARG A 7 4.02 16.81 -28.05
CA ARG A 7 4.55 15.83 -27.08
C ARG A 7 4.56 16.36 -25.65
N THR A 8 4.46 17.67 -25.48
CA THR A 8 4.52 18.33 -24.18
C THR A 8 3.33 19.25 -23.96
N THR A 9 3.05 19.56 -22.71
CA THR A 9 2.02 20.52 -22.34
C THR A 9 2.32 21.91 -22.91
N GLU A 10 3.59 22.28 -23.01
CA GLU A 10 4.04 23.56 -23.55
C GLU A 10 3.81 23.64 -25.07
N GLU A 11 4.00 22.56 -25.80
CA GLU A 11 3.70 22.47 -27.23
C GLU A 11 2.19 22.56 -27.51
N LEU A 12 1.36 22.06 -26.60
CA LEU A 12 -0.10 22.11 -26.71
C LEU A 12 -0.70 23.44 -26.30
N TYR A 13 -0.23 24.02 -25.19
CA TYR A 13 -0.89 25.15 -24.51
C TYR A 13 -0.06 26.43 -24.47
N GLY A 14 1.19 26.40 -25.02
CA GLY A 14 2.11 27.52 -24.96
C GLY A 14 2.90 27.59 -23.65
N ALA A 15 3.60 28.69 -23.47
CA ALA A 15 4.46 28.86 -22.31
C ALA A 15 3.71 28.80 -20.98
N CYS A 16 4.30 28.16 -20.00
CA CYS A 16 3.75 28.04 -18.65
C CYS A 16 3.66 29.43 -18.00
N LEU A 17 2.45 29.90 -17.73
CA LEU A 17 2.18 31.20 -17.11
C LEU A 17 2.50 31.22 -15.62
N HIS A 18 2.28 30.11 -14.92
CA HIS A 18 2.56 29.96 -13.49
C HIS A 18 2.88 28.49 -13.17
N LYS A 19 3.87 28.30 -12.32
CA LYS A 19 4.29 26.96 -11.87
C LYS A 19 4.32 26.92 -10.34
N TYR A 20 3.42 26.15 -9.75
CA TYR A 20 3.41 25.83 -8.33
C TYR A 20 3.80 24.38 -8.14
N THR A 21 4.99 24.14 -7.62
CA THR A 21 5.55 22.79 -7.46
C THR A 21 5.29 22.24 -6.07
N ILE A 22 5.49 20.93 -5.89
CA ILE A 22 5.44 20.30 -4.57
C ILE A 22 6.45 20.93 -3.59
N GLN A 23 7.60 21.41 -4.08
CA GLN A 23 8.58 22.13 -3.27
C GLN A 23 8.02 23.46 -2.77
N ASN A 24 7.30 24.19 -3.61
CA ASN A 24 6.62 25.42 -3.20
C ASN A 24 5.54 25.12 -2.16
N ALA A 25 4.75 24.06 -2.40
CA ALA A 25 3.69 23.64 -1.49
C ALA A 25 4.22 23.21 -0.11
N ILE A 26 5.37 22.52 -0.06
CA ILE A 26 6.04 22.16 1.20
C ILE A 26 6.58 23.42 1.89
N HIS A 27 7.23 24.32 1.15
CA HIS A 27 7.75 25.59 1.68
C HIS A 27 6.64 26.45 2.30
N ASP A 28 5.50 26.50 1.64
CA ASP A 28 4.33 27.28 2.07
C ASP A 28 3.48 26.56 3.14
N ASN A 29 3.91 25.36 3.58
CA ASN A 29 3.17 24.51 4.51
C ASN A 29 1.75 24.09 4.02
N ALA A 30 1.53 24.14 2.71
CA ALA A 30 0.28 23.69 2.09
C ALA A 30 0.17 22.17 2.02
N VAL A 31 1.30 21.46 2.02
CA VAL A 31 1.41 20.00 2.14
C VAL A 31 2.51 19.63 3.11
N LEU A 32 2.40 18.44 3.71
CA LEU A 32 3.46 17.90 4.57
C LEU A 32 4.68 17.55 3.74
N GLY A 33 5.86 17.77 4.30
CA GLY A 33 7.11 17.25 3.75
C GLY A 33 7.13 15.72 3.77
N PHE A 34 7.98 15.13 2.94
CA PHE A 34 8.20 13.69 2.92
C PHE A 34 9.67 13.35 3.09
N GLN A 35 9.92 12.19 3.63
CA GLN A 35 11.25 11.60 3.77
C GLN A 35 11.25 10.24 3.09
N VAL A 36 12.28 9.96 2.30
CA VAL A 36 12.47 8.66 1.67
C VAL A 36 13.50 7.87 2.47
N GLU A 37 13.11 6.69 2.91
CA GLU A 37 14.02 5.73 3.52
C GLU A 37 14.05 4.47 2.67
N HIS A 38 15.24 3.94 2.43
CA HIS A 38 15.46 2.69 1.75
C HIS A 38 15.82 1.63 2.79
N ASP A 39 14.92 0.68 3.02
CA ASP A 39 15.15 -0.46 3.89
C ASP A 39 15.20 -1.73 3.01
N GLY A 40 16.39 -2.17 2.69
CA GLY A 40 16.63 -3.33 1.84
C GLY A 40 17.93 -4.02 2.19
N PRO A 41 18.12 -5.27 1.77
CA PRO A 41 19.37 -5.98 1.99
C PRO A 41 20.54 -5.26 1.30
N LYS A 42 21.61 -5.00 2.04
CA LYS A 42 22.80 -4.26 1.58
C LYS A 42 23.62 -5.00 0.52
N ASP A 43 23.39 -6.31 0.33
CA ASP A 43 24.20 -7.19 -0.51
C ASP A 43 23.43 -7.80 -1.69
N VAL A 44 22.48 -7.08 -2.27
CA VAL A 44 21.75 -7.58 -3.45
C VAL A 44 22.50 -7.21 -4.71
N THR A 45 23.29 -8.15 -5.22
CA THR A 45 24.01 -8.02 -6.49
C THR A 45 23.24 -8.51 -7.71
N ASP A 46 22.06 -9.12 -7.54
CA ASP A 46 21.23 -9.64 -8.64
C ASP A 46 19.80 -9.07 -8.56
N GLU A 47 19.54 -8.05 -9.37
CA GLU A 47 18.22 -7.38 -9.46
C GLU A 47 17.20 -8.17 -10.28
N THR A 48 17.56 -9.35 -10.83
CA THR A 48 16.76 -10.03 -11.86
C THR A 48 15.82 -11.12 -11.37
N ASP A 49 15.89 -11.54 -10.11
CA ASP A 49 15.03 -12.60 -9.61
C ASP A 49 13.83 -12.06 -8.80
N SER A 50 12.72 -11.79 -9.52
CA SER A 50 11.46 -11.37 -8.91
C SER A 50 10.86 -12.42 -7.95
N SER A 51 11.19 -13.71 -8.11
CA SER A 51 10.71 -14.80 -7.25
C SER A 51 11.15 -14.62 -5.79
N ARG A 52 12.25 -13.90 -5.57
CA ARG A 52 12.79 -13.57 -4.25
C ARG A 52 11.82 -12.73 -3.42
N TYR A 53 11.13 -11.78 -4.06
CA TYR A 53 10.18 -10.88 -3.40
C TYR A 53 8.84 -11.57 -3.09
N GLU A 54 8.54 -12.67 -3.77
CA GLU A 54 7.35 -13.50 -3.57
C GLU A 54 7.53 -14.59 -2.51
N ASN A 55 8.73 -14.73 -1.95
CA ASN A 55 9.01 -15.69 -0.90
C ASN A 55 8.35 -15.27 0.41
N GLU A 56 7.59 -16.15 1.04
CA GLU A 56 6.87 -15.88 2.30
C GLU A 56 7.80 -15.38 3.41
N THR A 57 9.02 -15.91 3.50
CA THR A 57 10.01 -15.45 4.48
C THR A 57 10.39 -13.98 4.28
N HIS A 58 10.55 -13.55 3.02
CA HIS A 58 10.81 -12.15 2.71
C HIS A 58 9.60 -11.28 3.04
N MET A 59 8.41 -11.70 2.63
CA MET A 59 7.16 -10.99 2.91
C MET A 59 6.92 -10.81 4.41
N LEU A 60 7.19 -11.85 5.21
CA LEU A 60 7.10 -11.76 6.67
C LEU A 60 8.08 -10.73 7.26
N LYS A 61 9.30 -10.61 6.72
CA LYS A 61 10.26 -9.58 7.14
C LYS A 61 9.76 -8.17 6.81
N VAL A 62 9.17 -7.98 5.63
CA VAL A 62 8.54 -6.71 5.25
C VAL A 62 7.42 -6.36 6.23
N LEU A 63 6.53 -7.32 6.51
CA LEU A 63 5.46 -7.11 7.49
C LEU A 63 5.97 -6.87 8.91
N GLU A 64 7.08 -7.51 9.30
CA GLU A 64 7.74 -7.24 10.58
C GLU A 64 8.21 -5.78 10.68
N VAL A 65 8.81 -5.25 9.63
CA VAL A 65 9.21 -3.83 9.58
C VAL A 65 7.99 -2.92 9.68
N ILE A 66 6.93 -3.21 8.92
CA ILE A 66 5.71 -2.40 8.94
C ILE A 66 5.07 -2.43 10.34
N LEU A 67 4.89 -3.60 10.91
CA LEU A 67 4.11 -3.78 12.15
C LEU A 67 4.89 -3.44 13.43
N ASN A 68 6.22 -3.66 13.43
CA ASN A 68 7.05 -3.49 14.63
C ASN A 68 7.98 -2.29 14.60
N LYS A 69 8.38 -1.79 13.41
CA LYS A 69 9.39 -0.73 13.30
C LYS A 69 8.83 0.59 12.80
N SER A 70 7.75 0.55 12.01
CA SER A 70 7.21 1.77 11.38
C SER A 70 6.23 2.55 12.26
N TYR A 71 5.90 2.06 13.45
CA TYR A 71 4.91 2.68 14.32
C TYR A 71 5.21 4.16 14.65
N HIS A 72 6.48 4.50 14.86
CA HIS A 72 6.90 5.87 15.17
C HIS A 72 6.75 6.83 13.96
N LYS A 73 6.71 6.30 12.74
CA LYS A 73 6.48 7.05 11.50
C LYS A 73 5.00 7.32 11.25
N LEU A 74 4.12 6.53 11.86
CA LEU A 74 2.68 6.64 11.72
C LEU A 74 2.04 7.69 12.64
N GLY A 75 2.85 8.59 13.21
CA GLY A 75 2.37 9.76 13.93
C GLY A 75 1.67 9.45 15.25
N PHE A 76 2.19 8.51 16.05
CA PHE A 76 1.72 8.31 17.41
C PHE A 76 1.90 9.56 18.24
N GLN A 77 0.87 10.37 18.34
CA GLN A 77 0.83 11.44 19.30
C GLN A 77 0.27 10.93 20.61
N ASN A 78 1.07 11.05 21.66
CA ASN A 78 0.71 10.72 23.04
C ASN A 78 0.36 9.24 23.32
N GLY A 79 0.88 8.33 22.55
CA GLY A 79 0.95 6.91 22.90
C GLY A 79 -0.35 6.12 22.90
N LYS A 80 -1.46 6.62 22.37
CA LYS A 80 -2.72 5.87 22.38
C LYS A 80 -3.56 6.05 21.12
N GLY A 81 -3.61 4.97 20.34
CA GLY A 81 -4.82 4.55 19.61
C GLY A 81 -5.14 5.23 18.30
N LYS A 82 -4.45 6.28 17.86
CA LYS A 82 -4.72 6.89 16.53
C LYS A 82 -3.41 7.11 15.79
N THR A 83 -3.30 6.47 14.67
CA THR A 83 -2.17 6.61 13.73
C THR A 83 -2.64 7.20 12.41
N PHE A 84 -1.71 7.72 11.63
CA PHE A 84 -1.95 7.93 10.21
C PHE A 84 -2.05 6.57 9.50
N GLU A 85 -2.68 6.59 8.35
CA GLU A 85 -2.78 5.42 7.48
C GLU A 85 -1.44 5.15 6.79
N GLY A 86 -1.15 3.87 6.52
CA GLY A 86 -0.02 3.42 5.73
C GLY A 86 -0.50 2.80 4.42
N LEU A 87 0.27 2.97 3.35
CA LEU A 87 0.01 2.35 2.06
C LEU A 87 1.17 1.41 1.70
N LEU A 88 0.85 0.12 1.50
CA LEU A 88 1.76 -0.86 0.96
C LEU A 88 1.46 -1.09 -0.53
N THR A 89 2.37 -0.69 -1.40
CA THR A 89 2.27 -0.93 -2.84
C THR A 89 3.10 -2.14 -3.25
N THR A 90 2.58 -2.91 -4.18
CA THR A 90 3.22 -4.12 -4.73
C THR A 90 3.32 -4.05 -6.24
N SER A 91 4.20 -4.86 -6.82
CA SER A 91 4.43 -4.90 -8.28
C SER A 91 3.33 -5.61 -9.07
N SER A 92 2.45 -6.37 -8.40
CA SER A 92 1.37 -7.11 -9.05
C SER A 92 0.18 -7.32 -8.14
N ILE A 93 -0.99 -7.57 -8.74
CA ILE A 93 -2.23 -7.92 -8.02
C ILE A 93 -2.04 -9.21 -7.23
N SER A 94 -1.40 -10.22 -7.83
CA SER A 94 -1.12 -11.49 -7.16
C SER A 94 -0.30 -11.31 -5.88
N LEU A 95 0.72 -10.46 -5.93
CA LEU A 95 1.56 -10.16 -4.77
C LEU A 95 0.79 -9.38 -3.70
N ALA A 96 -0.08 -8.45 -4.09
CA ALA A 96 -0.96 -7.74 -3.16
C ALA A 96 -1.89 -8.71 -2.43
N GLN A 97 -2.50 -9.65 -3.15
CA GLN A 97 -3.35 -10.69 -2.58
C GLN A 97 -2.59 -11.60 -1.60
N LYS A 98 -1.37 -12.01 -1.94
CA LYS A 98 -0.50 -12.79 -1.04
C LYS A 98 -0.20 -12.03 0.25
N TYR A 99 0.10 -10.74 0.17
CA TYR A 99 0.30 -9.90 1.37
C TYR A 99 -0.97 -9.77 2.21
N TYR A 100 -2.13 -9.63 1.59
CA TYR A 100 -3.40 -9.57 2.30
C TYR A 100 -3.70 -10.87 3.05
N GLU A 101 -3.56 -12.01 2.38
CA GLU A 101 -3.70 -13.34 3.00
C GLU A 101 -2.70 -13.54 4.14
N LEU A 102 -1.45 -13.13 3.94
CA LEU A 102 -0.40 -13.24 4.96
C LEU A 102 -0.66 -12.34 6.17
N LEU A 103 -1.15 -11.12 5.97
CA LEU A 103 -1.58 -10.22 7.06
C LEU A 103 -2.71 -10.84 7.89
N THR A 104 -3.67 -11.49 7.22
CA THR A 104 -4.76 -12.21 7.89
C THR A 104 -4.22 -13.36 8.74
N ARG A 105 -3.27 -14.13 8.23
CA ARG A 105 -2.61 -15.20 8.98
C ARG A 105 -1.79 -14.67 10.17
N VAL A 106 -1.11 -13.54 9.99
CA VAL A 106 -0.39 -12.85 11.09
C VAL A 106 -1.37 -12.41 12.17
N LYS A 107 -2.49 -11.78 11.79
CA LYS A 107 -3.55 -11.36 12.70
C LYS A 107 -4.09 -12.53 13.52
N ASN A 108 -4.28 -13.68 12.90
CA ASN A 108 -4.77 -14.90 13.54
C ASN A 108 -3.71 -15.64 14.36
N GLY A 109 -2.44 -15.20 14.32
CA GLY A 109 -1.34 -15.87 15.02
C GLY A 109 -0.84 -17.16 14.35
N GLU A 110 -1.14 -17.34 13.07
CA GLU A 110 -0.82 -18.54 12.28
C GLU A 110 0.59 -18.50 11.65
N THR A 111 1.39 -17.50 12.01
CA THR A 111 2.74 -17.30 11.48
C THR A 111 3.78 -17.18 12.59
N SER A 112 5.06 -17.22 12.22
CA SER A 112 6.17 -16.99 13.16
C SER A 112 6.31 -15.53 13.60
N LEU A 113 5.75 -14.58 12.84
CA LEU A 113 5.82 -13.15 13.15
C LEU A 113 5.03 -12.84 14.41
N LYS A 114 5.68 -12.15 15.36
CA LYS A 114 5.05 -11.67 16.59
C LYS A 114 5.08 -10.15 16.62
N ILE A 115 3.99 -9.56 17.08
CA ILE A 115 3.94 -8.12 17.35
C ILE A 115 4.68 -7.86 18.66
N ASP A 116 5.56 -6.86 18.63
CA ASP A 116 6.34 -6.43 19.77
C ASP A 116 5.42 -6.01 20.93
N GLU A 117 5.75 -6.42 22.16
CA GLU A 117 4.93 -6.07 23.33
C GLU A 117 4.84 -4.55 23.54
N ARG A 118 5.88 -3.79 23.17
CA ARG A 118 5.82 -2.32 23.18
C ARG A 118 4.77 -1.76 22.24
N ILE A 119 4.62 -2.40 21.07
CA ILE A 119 3.59 -2.01 20.10
C ILE A 119 2.21 -2.34 20.63
N LYS A 120 2.01 -3.52 21.21
CA LYS A 120 0.74 -3.92 21.80
C LYS A 120 0.30 -3.01 22.97
N GLN A 121 1.24 -2.47 23.72
CA GLN A 121 0.93 -1.49 24.79
C GLN A 121 0.37 -0.18 24.25
N VAL A 122 0.81 0.21 23.05
CA VAL A 122 0.40 1.45 22.37
C VAL A 122 -0.78 1.21 21.42
N LEU A 123 -0.78 0.07 20.73
CA LEU A 123 -1.83 -0.41 19.83
C LEU A 123 -2.26 -1.80 20.30
N PRO A 124 -3.21 -1.90 21.21
CA PRO A 124 -3.68 -3.20 21.72
C PRO A 124 -4.37 -4.02 20.65
N ASP A 125 -5.02 -3.36 19.70
CA ASP A 125 -5.70 -4.00 18.58
C ASP A 125 -4.78 -4.13 17.38
N PHE A 126 -4.91 -5.24 16.64
CA PHE A 126 -4.25 -5.41 15.36
C PHE A 126 -4.72 -4.32 14.39
N PRO A 127 -3.83 -3.69 13.62
CA PRO A 127 -4.23 -2.63 12.70
C PRO A 127 -5.28 -3.13 11.70
N LYS A 128 -6.27 -2.30 11.42
CA LYS A 128 -7.23 -2.55 10.34
C LYS A 128 -6.50 -2.42 9.01
N PHE A 129 -6.80 -3.31 8.09
CA PHE A 129 -6.18 -3.31 6.75
C PHE A 129 -7.21 -3.67 5.69
N ALA A 130 -6.99 -3.17 4.49
CA ALA A 130 -7.81 -3.44 3.33
C ALA A 130 -6.92 -3.58 2.10
N ILE A 131 -7.44 -4.18 1.05
CA ILE A 131 -6.77 -4.31 -0.25
C ILE A 131 -7.61 -3.60 -1.32
N THR A 132 -6.93 -2.97 -2.26
CA THR A 132 -7.56 -2.43 -3.48
C THR A 132 -6.69 -2.75 -4.69
N TYR A 133 -7.31 -3.08 -5.81
CA TYR A 133 -6.67 -3.29 -7.10
C TYR A 133 -7.69 -3.12 -8.23
N SER A 134 -7.21 -2.92 -9.47
CA SER A 134 -8.09 -2.85 -10.63
C SER A 134 -8.58 -4.25 -11.00
N VAL A 135 -9.89 -4.37 -11.28
CA VAL A 135 -10.51 -5.60 -11.80
C VAL A 135 -10.73 -5.56 -13.32
N THR A 136 -10.40 -4.43 -13.95
CA THR A 136 -10.64 -4.18 -15.39
C THR A 136 -9.45 -4.51 -16.29
N GLU A 137 -8.29 -4.76 -15.71
CA GLU A 137 -7.10 -5.17 -16.49
C GLU A 137 -7.26 -6.63 -16.92
N ASN A 138 -7.02 -6.88 -18.21
CA ASN A 138 -7.15 -8.17 -18.87
C ASN A 138 -6.03 -9.13 -18.46
N GLU A 139 -5.93 -9.44 -17.18
CA GLU A 139 -5.07 -10.53 -16.74
C GLU A 139 -5.84 -11.85 -16.76
N ASP A 140 -5.20 -12.92 -17.22
CA ASP A 140 -5.69 -14.29 -17.10
C ASP A 140 -6.01 -14.58 -15.63
N GLY A 141 -7.28 -14.60 -15.27
CA GLY A 141 -7.72 -14.78 -13.89
C GLY A 141 -8.79 -13.81 -13.41
N SER A 142 -9.41 -13.06 -14.31
CA SER A 142 -10.43 -12.06 -13.96
C SER A 142 -11.53 -12.58 -13.03
N GLN A 143 -11.97 -13.82 -13.19
CA GLN A 143 -13.00 -14.43 -12.34
C GLN A 143 -12.49 -14.71 -10.93
N VAL A 144 -11.27 -15.26 -10.80
CA VAL A 144 -10.62 -15.50 -9.49
C VAL A 144 -10.36 -14.20 -8.76
N ASN A 145 -9.95 -13.16 -9.49
CA ASN A 145 -9.73 -11.83 -8.92
C ASN A 145 -11.05 -11.19 -8.45
N GLN A 146 -12.16 -11.41 -9.14
CA GLN A 146 -13.48 -10.93 -8.71
C GLN A 146 -13.97 -11.64 -7.45
N GLU A 147 -13.79 -12.96 -7.34
CA GLU A 147 -14.15 -13.72 -6.14
C GLU A 147 -13.34 -13.27 -4.92
N LYS A 148 -12.02 -13.10 -5.09
CA LYS A 148 -11.14 -12.58 -4.04
C LYS A 148 -11.48 -11.14 -3.66
N MET A 149 -11.86 -10.29 -4.63
CA MET A 149 -12.32 -8.93 -4.36
C MET A 149 -13.60 -8.93 -3.53
N LYS A 150 -14.56 -9.80 -3.85
CA LYS A 150 -15.79 -9.92 -3.08
C LYS A 150 -15.50 -10.34 -1.64
N GLN A 151 -14.65 -11.34 -1.44
CA GLN A 151 -14.24 -11.77 -0.11
C GLN A 151 -13.55 -10.63 0.66
N SER A 152 -12.64 -9.91 0.02
CA SER A 152 -11.95 -8.76 0.64
C SER A 152 -12.93 -7.62 0.97
N LEU A 153 -13.98 -7.44 0.19
CA LEU A 153 -15.03 -6.46 0.47
C LEU A 153 -15.90 -6.88 1.67
N ASP A 154 -16.22 -8.17 1.78
CA ASP A 154 -16.96 -8.70 2.94
C ASP A 154 -16.12 -8.52 4.22
N ASP A 155 -14.81 -8.81 4.16
CA ASP A 155 -13.87 -8.56 5.25
C ASP A 155 -13.78 -7.07 5.61
N TYR A 156 -13.74 -6.20 4.60
CA TYR A 156 -13.75 -4.75 4.79
C TYR A 156 -15.04 -4.30 5.50
N ASN A 157 -16.19 -4.73 5.00
CA ASN A 157 -17.48 -4.40 5.60
C ASN A 157 -17.56 -4.83 7.07
N ALA A 158 -17.09 -6.04 7.38
CA ALA A 158 -17.03 -6.53 8.75
C ALA A 158 -16.06 -5.73 9.64
N MET A 159 -14.91 -5.32 9.09
CA MET A 159 -13.86 -4.63 9.83
C MET A 159 -14.19 -3.16 10.13
N PHE A 160 -14.89 -2.50 9.20
CA PHE A 160 -15.18 -1.06 9.26
C PHE A 160 -16.66 -0.76 9.54
N ASP A 161 -17.50 -1.78 9.76
CA ASP A 161 -18.95 -1.65 9.96
C ASP A 161 -19.64 -0.91 8.81
N THR A 162 -19.30 -1.31 7.58
CA THR A 162 -19.85 -0.77 6.35
C THR A 162 -20.70 -1.81 5.61
N LYS A 163 -21.40 -1.41 4.56
CA LYS A 163 -22.29 -2.28 3.76
C LYS A 163 -22.13 -1.98 2.28
N PHE A 164 -20.90 -1.92 1.81
CA PHE A 164 -20.64 -1.74 0.39
C PHE A 164 -20.94 -3.01 -0.39
N ASP A 165 -21.47 -2.84 -1.58
CA ASP A 165 -21.72 -3.91 -2.55
C ASP A 165 -20.69 -3.82 -3.69
N ILE A 166 -20.32 -4.95 -4.28
CA ILE A 166 -19.33 -5.02 -5.35
C ILE A 166 -19.76 -4.21 -6.58
N SER A 167 -21.06 -4.10 -6.85
CA SER A 167 -21.60 -3.29 -7.94
C SER A 167 -21.31 -1.80 -7.81
N GLN A 168 -21.05 -1.31 -6.61
CA GLN A 168 -20.69 0.08 -6.34
C GLN A 168 -19.20 0.38 -6.59
N ILE A 169 -18.38 -0.66 -6.71
CA ILE A 169 -16.91 -0.54 -6.88
C ILE A 169 -16.53 -0.69 -8.35
N THR A 170 -17.33 -1.40 -9.13
CA THR A 170 -17.04 -1.74 -10.55
C THR A 170 -17.72 -0.80 -11.56
N SER A 171 -18.27 0.32 -11.13
CA SER A 171 -18.96 1.30 -12.02
C SER A 171 -18.02 2.40 -12.52
#